data_4a5609090251c4e30db560dff3d48be9
#
_entry.id   4a5609090251c4e30db560dff3d48be9
#
_cell.length_a   1.000
_cell.length_b   1.000
_cell.length_c   1.000
_cell.angle_alpha   90.00
_cell.angle_beta   90.00
_cell.angle_gamma   90.00
#
_symmetry.space_group_name_H-M   'P 1'
#
loop_
_entity.id
_entity.type
_entity.pdbx_description
1 polymer ?
#
loop_
_entity_poly.entity_id
_entity_poly.type
_entity_poly.pdbx_seq_one_letter_code
_entity_poly.pdbx_strand_id
1 'polypeptide(L)'
;MQESKESLEKALRARWGIWSVMAAAYMVVFFHRLAAGVVRGDLVRDFGLSASAFGSLAAMYFYAYMIMQVPVGMLADTLGARATVAAGMLLAGAGSALFGLAPGTGTLFLGRFLVGVGVSTVFVSILKVQ
;
A
#
# COMPACT_ATOMS: atom_id res chain seq x y z
N MET A 1 -11.48 -20.10 36.46
CA MET A 1 -10.19 -20.50 35.90
C MET A 1 -10.31 -21.01 34.46
N GLN A 2 -11.35 -21.73 34.09
CA GLN A 2 -11.58 -22.23 32.73
C GLN A 2 -12.04 -21.11 31.75
N GLU A 3 -12.98 -20.25 32.19
CA GLU A 3 -13.40 -19.05 31.40
C GLU A 3 -12.25 -18.08 31.08
N SER A 4 -11.30 -17.95 32.02
CA SER A 4 -10.11 -17.09 31.80
C SER A 4 -9.17 -17.66 30.75
N LYS A 5 -9.05 -18.98 30.64
CA LYS A 5 -8.25 -19.64 29.60
C LYS A 5 -8.89 -19.55 28.24
N GLU A 6 -10.21 -19.73 28.15
CA GLU A 6 -10.96 -19.61 26.89
C GLU A 6 -10.94 -18.18 26.32
N SER A 7 -11.07 -17.18 27.19
CA SER A 7 -10.96 -15.78 26.78
C SER A 7 -9.56 -15.42 26.30
N LEU A 8 -8.52 -15.96 26.93
CA LEU A 8 -7.13 -15.77 26.53
C LEU A 8 -6.85 -16.43 25.17
N GLU A 9 -7.34 -17.64 24.94
CA GLU A 9 -7.17 -18.33 23.66
C GLU A 9 -7.89 -17.60 22.52
N LYS A 10 -9.09 -17.09 22.76
CA LYS A 10 -9.82 -16.27 21.78
C LYS A 10 -9.06 -14.99 21.45
N ALA A 11 -8.51 -14.32 22.45
CA ALA A 11 -7.70 -13.11 22.26
C ALA A 11 -6.42 -13.39 21.47
N LEU A 12 -5.75 -14.52 21.76
CA LEU A 12 -4.54 -14.92 21.03
C LEU A 12 -4.84 -15.28 19.58
N ARG A 13 -5.93 -16.01 19.30
CA ARG A 13 -6.35 -16.32 17.92
C ARG A 13 -6.70 -15.06 17.14
N ALA A 14 -7.40 -14.11 17.77
CA ALA A 14 -7.70 -12.80 17.16
C ALA A 14 -6.42 -12.01 16.83
N ARG A 15 -5.44 -12.00 17.75
CA ARG A 15 -4.14 -11.38 17.50
C ARG A 15 -3.43 -12.00 16.30
N TRP A 16 -3.34 -13.31 16.22
CA TRP A 16 -2.71 -14.01 15.10
C TRP A 16 -3.43 -13.73 13.78
N GLY A 17 -4.77 -13.67 13.81
CA GLY A 17 -5.57 -13.28 12.63
C GLY A 17 -5.25 -11.88 12.15
N ILE A 18 -5.21 -10.90 13.05
CA ILE A 18 -4.85 -9.51 12.74
C ILE A 18 -3.42 -9.43 12.18
N TRP A 19 -2.47 -10.11 12.82
CA TRP A 19 -1.08 -10.17 12.37
C TRP A 19 -0.93 -10.77 10.97
N SER A 20 -1.65 -11.86 10.68
CA SER A 20 -1.62 -12.51 9.37
C SER A 20 -2.15 -11.59 8.27
N VAL A 21 -3.25 -10.89 8.52
CA VAL A 21 -3.82 -9.92 7.57
C VAL A 21 -2.86 -8.75 7.34
N MET A 22 -2.25 -8.23 8.40
CA MET A 22 -1.28 -7.13 8.29
C MET A 22 -0.01 -7.57 7.56
N ALA A 23 0.48 -8.78 7.81
CA ALA A 23 1.62 -9.34 7.10
C ALA A 23 1.31 -9.53 5.60
N ALA A 24 0.13 -10.03 5.26
CA ALA A 24 -0.31 -10.15 3.88
C ALA A 24 -0.41 -8.78 3.20
N ALA A 25 -0.99 -7.79 3.86
CA ALA A 25 -1.04 -6.42 3.36
C ALA A 25 0.36 -5.85 3.13
N TYR A 26 1.30 -6.11 4.04
CA TYR A 26 2.69 -5.67 3.90
C TYR A 26 3.41 -6.35 2.73
N MET A 27 3.14 -7.64 2.47
CA MET A 27 3.64 -8.32 1.27
C MET A 27 3.14 -7.65 -0.01
N VAL A 28 1.88 -7.25 -0.06
CA VAL A 28 1.32 -6.50 -1.19
C VAL A 28 2.03 -5.15 -1.36
N VAL A 29 2.32 -4.45 -0.27
CA VAL A 29 3.11 -3.20 -0.30
C VAL A 29 4.49 -3.44 -0.94
N PHE A 30 5.17 -4.50 -0.53
CA PHE A 30 6.49 -4.87 -1.07
C PHE A 30 6.41 -5.22 -2.56
N PHE A 31 5.39 -5.96 -2.95
CA PHE A 31 5.12 -6.27 -4.36
C PHE A 31 4.97 -5.01 -5.20
N HIS A 32 4.12 -4.07 -4.76
CA HIS A 32 3.93 -2.79 -5.45
C HIS A 32 5.20 -1.94 -5.50
N ARG A 33 6.05 -2.04 -4.51
CA ARG A 33 7.34 -1.33 -4.47
C ARG A 33 8.28 -1.81 -5.59
N LEU A 34 8.30 -3.11 -5.85
CA LEU A 34 9.17 -3.74 -6.84
C LEU A 34 8.56 -3.82 -8.25
N ALA A 35 7.24 -3.80 -8.35
CA ALA A 35 6.49 -4.06 -9.59
C ALA A 35 6.95 -3.20 -10.77
N ALA A 36 7.18 -1.90 -10.57
CA ALA A 36 7.64 -1.02 -11.66
C ALA A 36 9.02 -1.42 -12.20
N GLY A 37 9.90 -1.91 -11.32
CA GLY A 37 11.22 -2.40 -11.73
C GLY A 37 11.14 -3.67 -12.58
N VAL A 38 10.22 -4.56 -12.24
CA VAL A 38 10.03 -5.84 -12.97
C VAL A 38 9.53 -5.58 -14.39
N VAL A 39 8.57 -4.67 -14.57
CA VAL A 39 7.98 -4.33 -15.87
C VAL A 39 8.70 -3.20 -16.61
N ARG A 40 9.88 -2.81 -16.14
CA ARG A 40 10.65 -1.67 -16.71
C ARG A 40 10.84 -1.80 -18.21
N GLY A 41 11.24 -2.97 -18.69
CA GLY A 41 11.53 -3.22 -20.11
C GLY A 41 10.29 -2.98 -20.97
N ASP A 42 9.15 -3.45 -20.52
CA ASP A 42 7.87 -3.29 -21.23
C ASP A 42 7.40 -1.82 -21.21
N LEU A 43 7.52 -1.14 -20.06
CA LEU A 43 7.17 0.26 -19.94
C LEU A 43 8.02 1.17 -20.86
N VAL A 44 9.32 0.91 -20.90
CA VAL A 44 10.23 1.67 -21.77
C VAL A 44 9.89 1.43 -23.25
N ARG A 45 9.64 0.17 -23.62
CA ARG A 45 9.30 -0.20 -25.01
C ARG A 45 7.95 0.34 -25.44
N ASP A 46 6.91 0.16 -24.62
CA ASP A 46 5.52 0.42 -25.00
C ASP A 46 5.15 1.91 -24.90
N PHE A 47 5.76 2.64 -23.96
CA PHE A 47 5.51 4.06 -23.72
C PHE A 47 6.65 4.98 -24.16
N GLY A 48 7.74 4.42 -24.66
CA GLY A 48 8.92 5.21 -25.08
C GLY A 48 9.56 6.01 -23.93
N LEU A 49 9.50 5.51 -22.71
CA LEU A 49 10.03 6.21 -21.54
C LEU A 49 11.55 6.33 -21.60
N SER A 50 12.06 7.54 -21.39
CA SER A 50 13.48 7.75 -21.13
C SER A 50 13.88 7.17 -19.76
N ALA A 51 15.17 6.94 -19.55
CA ALA A 51 15.66 6.50 -18.22
C ALA A 51 15.29 7.48 -17.10
N SER A 52 15.32 8.79 -17.41
CA SER A 52 14.90 9.86 -16.48
C SER A 52 13.40 9.81 -16.19
N ALA A 53 12.56 9.63 -17.20
CA ALA A 53 11.11 9.50 -17.04
C ALA A 53 10.74 8.26 -16.21
N PHE A 54 11.39 7.12 -16.45
CA PHE A 54 11.20 5.94 -15.67
C PHE A 54 11.63 6.14 -14.20
N GLY A 55 12.77 6.81 -13.98
CA GLY A 55 13.23 7.18 -12.63
C GLY A 55 12.21 8.03 -11.89
N SER A 56 11.63 9.01 -12.56
CA SER A 56 10.57 9.88 -12.02
C SER A 56 9.29 9.08 -11.70
N LEU A 57 8.91 8.14 -12.56
CA LEU A 57 7.77 7.25 -12.35
C LEU A 57 7.97 6.38 -11.09
N ALA A 58 9.14 5.81 -10.93
CA ALA A 58 9.48 5.02 -9.75
C ALA A 58 9.50 5.89 -8.48
N ALA A 59 10.07 7.09 -8.57
CA ALA A 59 10.14 8.05 -7.46
C ALA A 59 8.77 8.56 -7.03
N MET A 60 7.79 8.66 -7.92
CA MET A 60 6.43 9.11 -7.62
C MET A 60 5.78 8.29 -6.50
N TYR A 61 5.97 6.97 -6.50
CA TYR A 61 5.52 6.09 -5.44
C TYR A 61 6.10 6.49 -4.08
N PHE A 62 7.41 6.74 -4.01
CA PHE A 62 8.10 7.08 -2.76
C PHE A 62 7.73 8.48 -2.26
N TYR A 63 7.59 9.45 -3.16
CA TYR A 63 7.14 10.79 -2.78
C TYR A 63 5.72 10.78 -2.23
N ALA A 64 4.79 10.10 -2.89
CA ALA A 64 3.43 9.95 -2.41
C ALA A 64 3.40 9.25 -1.04
N TYR A 65 4.15 8.17 -0.89
CA TYR A 65 4.30 7.43 0.35
C TYR A 65 4.82 8.32 1.48
N MET A 66 5.88 9.09 1.24
CA MET A 66 6.52 9.96 2.23
C MET A 66 5.59 11.11 2.66
N ILE A 67 4.96 11.79 1.72
CA ILE A 67 4.07 12.92 1.98
C ILE A 67 2.85 12.47 2.79
N MET A 68 2.35 11.28 2.53
CA MET A 68 1.15 10.74 3.18
C MET A 68 1.39 10.18 4.59
N GLN A 69 2.64 10.11 5.08
CA GLN A 69 2.92 9.58 6.42
C GLN A 69 2.17 10.35 7.53
N VAL A 70 2.20 11.69 7.47
CA VAL A 70 1.54 12.54 8.47
C VAL A 70 0.01 12.52 8.31
N PRO A 71 -0.59 12.78 7.14
CA PRO A 71 -2.04 12.69 6.95
C PRO A 71 -2.62 11.32 7.32
N VAL A 72 -1.95 10.23 6.94
CA VAL A 72 -2.38 8.86 7.27
C VAL A 72 -2.32 8.61 8.78
N GLY A 73 -1.31 9.14 9.45
CA GLY A 73 -1.21 9.09 10.91
C GLY A 73 -2.46 9.69 11.58
N MET A 74 -2.86 10.86 11.14
CA MET A 74 -4.07 11.54 11.64
C MET A 74 -5.36 10.76 11.31
N LEU A 75 -5.46 10.22 10.09
CA LEU A 75 -6.59 9.38 9.69
C LEU A 75 -6.69 8.11 10.54
N ALA A 76 -5.58 7.46 10.82
CA ALA A 76 -5.56 6.27 11.67
C ALA A 76 -5.95 6.59 13.13
N ASP A 77 -5.69 7.81 13.61
CA ASP A 77 -6.11 8.26 14.95
C ASP A 77 -7.62 8.57 15.03
N THR A 78 -8.19 9.08 13.95
CA THR A 78 -9.61 9.51 13.91
C THR A 78 -10.55 8.40 13.46
N LEU A 79 -10.22 7.70 12.37
CA LEU A 79 -11.06 6.65 11.78
C LEU A 79 -10.68 5.24 12.27
N GLY A 80 -9.55 5.11 12.93
CA GLY A 80 -8.98 3.84 13.33
C GLY A 80 -8.16 3.14 12.24
N ALA A 81 -7.20 2.33 12.66
CA ALA A 81 -6.27 1.64 11.76
C ALA A 81 -6.98 0.75 10.73
N ARG A 82 -8.03 0.04 11.14
CA ARG A 82 -8.76 -0.90 10.27
C ARG A 82 -9.42 -0.21 9.08
N ALA A 83 -10.15 0.89 9.32
CA ALA A 83 -10.82 1.65 8.27
C ALA A 83 -9.81 2.33 7.35
N THR A 84 -8.74 2.89 7.93
CA THR A 84 -7.65 3.54 7.19
C THR A 84 -6.94 2.57 6.25
N VAL A 85 -6.59 1.38 6.71
CA VAL A 85 -5.97 0.34 5.87
C VAL A 85 -6.91 -0.13 4.78
N ALA A 86 -8.19 -0.39 5.10
CA ALA A 86 -9.16 -0.84 4.11
C ALA A 86 -9.34 0.19 2.98
N ALA A 87 -9.51 1.46 3.31
CA ALA A 87 -9.60 2.54 2.35
C ALA A 87 -8.32 2.68 1.51
N GLY A 88 -7.17 2.60 2.15
CA GLY A 88 -5.88 2.67 1.46
C GLY A 88 -5.64 1.51 0.51
N MET A 89 -6.01 0.30 0.88
CA MET A 89 -5.86 -0.87 0.02
C MET A 89 -6.80 -0.82 -1.19
N LEU A 90 -8.02 -0.31 -1.03
CA LEU A 90 -8.93 -0.04 -2.15
C LEU A 90 -8.34 1.01 -3.10
N LEU A 91 -7.77 2.06 -2.57
CA LEU A 91 -7.12 3.10 -3.36
C LEU A 91 -5.88 2.56 -4.09
N ALA A 92 -5.07 1.75 -3.42
CA ALA A 92 -3.91 1.09 -4.04
C ALA A 92 -4.34 0.13 -5.16
N GLY A 93 -5.42 -0.61 -4.97
CA GLY A 93 -6.00 -1.48 -5.99
C GLY A 93 -6.49 -0.70 -7.20
N ALA A 94 -7.20 0.40 -6.99
CA ALA A 94 -7.64 1.30 -8.06
C ALA A 94 -6.45 1.92 -8.80
N GLY A 95 -5.43 2.38 -8.08
CA GLY A 95 -4.19 2.92 -8.67
C GLY A 95 -3.44 1.87 -9.47
N SER A 96 -3.40 0.63 -9.00
CA SER A 96 -2.79 -0.50 -9.70
C SER A 96 -3.52 -0.85 -11.00
N ALA A 97 -4.85 -0.83 -10.97
CA ALA A 97 -5.68 -1.02 -12.17
C ALA A 97 -5.45 0.10 -13.21
N LEU A 98 -5.41 1.36 -12.76
CA LEU A 98 -5.07 2.49 -13.61
C LEU A 98 -3.68 2.35 -14.23
N PHE A 99 -2.70 1.90 -13.46
CA PHE A 99 -1.35 1.65 -13.94
C PHE A 99 -1.31 0.55 -15.01
N GLY A 100 -2.01 -0.57 -14.76
CA GLY A 100 -2.04 -1.71 -15.68
C GLY A 100 -2.85 -1.46 -16.97
N LEU A 101 -3.84 -0.57 -16.91
CA LEU A 101 -4.71 -0.22 -18.05
C LEU A 101 -4.36 1.15 -18.66
N ALA A 102 -3.21 1.71 -18.32
CA ALA A 102 -2.85 3.06 -18.69
C ALA A 102 -2.79 3.25 -20.22
N PRO A 103 -3.58 4.17 -20.78
CA PRO A 103 -3.53 4.49 -22.22
C PRO A 103 -2.35 5.42 -22.57
N GLY A 104 -1.69 6.00 -21.58
CA GLY A 104 -0.59 6.95 -21.77
C GLY A 104 0.23 7.18 -20.51
N THR A 105 1.33 7.90 -20.66
CA THR A 105 2.30 8.16 -19.59
C THR A 105 1.69 8.87 -18.37
N GLY A 106 0.80 9.86 -18.61
CA GLY A 106 0.13 10.57 -17.52
C GLY A 106 -0.67 9.67 -16.60
N THR A 107 -1.38 8.68 -17.15
CA THR A 107 -2.15 7.70 -16.39
C THR A 107 -1.24 6.74 -15.63
N LEU A 108 -0.06 6.41 -16.17
CA LEU A 108 0.95 5.64 -15.46
C LEU A 108 1.41 6.35 -14.18
N PHE A 109 1.73 7.65 -14.27
CA PHE A 109 2.14 8.47 -13.13
C PHE A 109 1.02 8.58 -12.09
N LEU A 110 -0.21 8.83 -12.53
CA LEU A 110 -1.37 8.90 -11.64
C LEU A 110 -1.61 7.57 -10.92
N GLY A 111 -1.59 6.46 -11.62
CA GLY A 111 -1.73 5.12 -11.03
C GLY A 111 -0.65 4.85 -10.00
N ARG A 112 0.59 5.20 -10.29
CA ARG A 112 1.72 5.03 -9.39
C ARG A 112 1.62 5.90 -8.13
N PHE A 113 1.15 7.13 -8.29
CA PHE A 113 0.87 8.05 -7.19
C PHE A 113 -0.21 7.49 -6.26
N LEU A 114 -1.34 7.04 -6.82
CA LEU A 114 -2.44 6.46 -6.04
C LEU A 114 -2.03 5.18 -5.29
N VAL A 115 -1.21 4.33 -5.89
CA VAL A 115 -0.63 3.17 -5.21
C VAL A 115 0.22 3.60 -4.02
N GLY A 116 1.08 4.60 -4.20
CA GLY A 116 1.93 5.15 -3.13
C GLY A 116 1.10 5.69 -1.96
N VAL A 117 0.05 6.45 -2.24
CA VAL A 117 -0.90 6.95 -1.24
C VAL A 117 -1.59 5.80 -0.51
N GLY A 118 -2.11 4.82 -1.25
CA GLY A 118 -2.83 3.68 -0.68
C GLY A 118 -1.97 2.83 0.24
N VAL A 119 -0.77 2.45 -0.19
CA VAL A 119 0.12 1.57 0.60
C VAL A 119 0.73 2.27 1.83
N SER A 120 0.79 3.61 1.85
CA SER A 120 1.25 4.35 3.01
C SER A 120 0.40 4.09 4.25
N THR A 121 -0.89 3.80 4.07
CA THR A 121 -1.84 3.51 5.16
C THR A 121 -1.48 2.24 5.93
N VAL A 122 -0.92 1.25 5.26
CA VAL A 122 -0.57 -0.05 5.86
C VAL A 122 0.54 0.10 6.87
N PHE A 123 1.63 0.76 6.51
CA PHE A 123 2.81 0.91 7.37
C PHE A 123 2.49 1.67 8.66
N VAL A 124 1.87 2.85 8.53
CA VAL A 124 1.50 3.68 9.69
C VAL A 124 0.53 2.95 10.61
N SER A 125 -0.43 2.24 10.04
CA SER A 125 -1.43 1.50 10.82
C SER A 125 -0.84 0.29 11.54
N ILE A 126 0.15 -0.40 10.96
CA ILE A 126 0.87 -1.48 11.64
C ILE A 126 1.55 -0.96 12.90
N LEU A 127 2.23 0.19 12.83
CA LEU A 127 2.90 0.79 13.98
C LEU A 127 1.95 1.16 15.12
N LYS A 128 0.69 1.46 14.80
CA LYS A 128 -0.33 1.83 15.82
C LYS A 128 -1.05 0.64 16.44
N VAL A 129 -1.01 -0.52 15.82
CA VAL A 129 -1.66 -1.75 16.32
C VAL A 129 -0.74 -2.53 17.29
N GLN A 130 0.56 -2.20 17.32
CA GLN A 130 1.53 -2.79 18.26
C GLN A 130 1.46 -2.14 19.63
#